data_59904e6d3dba3f044a1bdb4f0d83f2be
#
_entry.id   59904e6d3dba3f044a1bdb4f0d83f2be
#
_cell.length_a   1.000
_cell.length_b   1.000
_cell.length_c   1.000
_cell.angle_alpha   90.00
_cell.angle_beta   90.00
_cell.angle_gamma   90.00
#
_symmetry.space_group_name_H-M   'P 1'
#
loop_
_entity.id
_entity.type
_entity.pdbx_description
1 polymer ?
#
loop_
_entity_poly.entity_id
_entity_poly.type
_entity_poly.pdbx_seq_one_letter_code
_entity_poly.pdbx_strand_id
1 'polypeptide(L)' 'MTSLLFTIDISADYRGTNEVYSAQVIARNGMKLYHLAEAPSISEALEKVVQEMRLEEKTSASFR' A
#
# COMPACT_ATOMS: atom_id res chain seq x y z
N MET A 1 -10.99 -15.67 -17.29
CA MET A 1 -11.70 -14.65 -16.53
C MET A 1 -10.76 -13.90 -15.60
N THR A 2 -11.04 -12.64 -15.38
CA THR A 2 -10.22 -11.78 -14.51
C THR A 2 -10.99 -11.46 -13.25
N SER A 3 -10.33 -11.59 -12.11
CA SER A 3 -10.92 -11.25 -10.83
C SER A 3 -10.11 -10.11 -10.19
N LEU A 4 -10.81 -9.11 -9.67
CA LEU A 4 -10.18 -8.03 -8.93
C LEU A 4 -9.91 -8.51 -7.50
N LEU A 5 -8.64 -8.54 -7.09
CA LEU A 5 -8.26 -8.97 -5.75
C LEU A 5 -8.20 -7.79 -4.77
N PHE A 6 -7.62 -6.70 -5.19
CA PHE A 6 -7.51 -5.51 -4.37
C PHE A 6 -7.22 -4.29 -5.25
N THR A 7 -7.34 -3.13 -4.66
CA THR A 7 -6.96 -1.86 -5.29
C THR A 7 -5.96 -1.14 -4.41
N ILE A 8 -5.17 -0.29 -5.02
CA ILE A 8 -4.26 0.58 -4.30
C ILE A 8 -4.74 2.02 -4.47
N ASP A 9 -5.09 2.65 -3.36
CA ASP A 9 -5.50 4.05 -3.37
C ASP A 9 -4.30 4.94 -3.14
N ILE A 10 -4.11 5.92 -4.03
CA ILE A 10 -3.06 6.90 -3.91
C ILE A 10 -3.71 8.25 -3.68
N SER A 11 -3.27 8.94 -2.64
CA SER A 11 -3.77 10.28 -2.36
C SER A 11 -2.62 11.22 -2.05
N ALA A 12 -2.84 12.50 -2.27
CA ALA A 12 -1.87 13.53 -1.97
C ALA A 12 -2.44 14.44 -0.88
N ASP A 13 -1.60 14.83 0.05
CA ASP A 13 -1.97 15.72 1.12
C ASP A 13 -0.91 16.80 1.26
N TYR A 14 -1.30 17.95 1.76
CA TYR A 14 -0.37 19.06 1.96
C TYR A 14 -0.22 19.33 3.45
N ARG A 15 1.02 19.28 3.93
CA ARG A 15 1.35 19.60 5.31
C ARG A 15 2.25 20.83 5.28
N GLY A 16 1.63 21.99 5.48
CA GLY A 16 2.33 23.26 5.28
C GLY A 16 2.63 23.45 3.81
N THR A 17 3.92 23.56 3.46
CA THR A 17 4.36 23.68 2.08
C THR A 17 4.78 22.37 1.47
N ASN A 18 4.74 21.27 2.25
CA ASN A 18 5.21 19.97 1.79
C ASN A 18 4.04 19.12 1.29
N GLU A 19 4.26 18.50 0.14
CA GLU A 19 3.31 17.55 -0.43
C GLU A 19 3.69 16.16 0.01
N VAL A 20 2.73 15.43 0.55
CA VAL A 20 2.93 14.06 1.04
C VAL A 20 1.97 13.15 0.30
N TYR A 21 2.48 12.05 -0.21
CA TYR A 21 1.68 11.05 -0.92
C TYR A 21 1.45 9.85 -0.02
N SER A 22 0.24 9.34 -0.07
CA SER A 22 -0.15 8.18 0.73
C SER A 22 -0.63 7.07 -0.17
N ALA A 23 -0.28 5.84 0.17
CA ALA A 23 -0.74 4.66 -0.55
C ALA A 23 -1.31 3.66 0.44
N GLN A 24 -2.47 3.08 0.11
CA GLN A 24 -3.05 2.03 0.94
C GLN A 24 -3.68 0.98 0.05
N VAL A 25 -3.59 -0.27 0.48
CA VAL A 25 -4.15 -1.40 -0.25
C VAL A 25 -5.50 -1.75 0.34
N ILE A 26 -6.50 -1.83 -0.52
CA ILE A 26 -7.88 -2.09 -0.11
C ILE A 26 -8.36 -3.34 -0.83
N ALA A 27 -8.88 -4.31 -0.07
CA ALA A 27 -9.47 -5.50 -0.65
C ALA A 27 -10.77 -5.17 -1.37
N ARG A 28 -11.18 -6.06 -2.24
CA ARG A 28 -12.40 -5.92 -3.03
C ARG A 28 -13.65 -5.65 -2.18
N ASN A 29 -13.67 -6.13 -0.94
CA ASN A 29 -14.79 -5.92 -0.02
C ASN A 29 -14.68 -4.63 0.80
N GLY A 30 -13.68 -3.79 0.52
CA GLY A 30 -13.49 -2.52 1.21
C GLY A 30 -12.62 -2.56 2.45
N MET A 31 -12.12 -3.73 2.83
CA MET A 31 -11.25 -3.85 4.00
C MET A 31 -9.82 -3.43 3.67
N LYS A 32 -9.16 -2.75 4.60
CA LYS A 32 -7.75 -2.43 4.46
C LYS A 32 -6.91 -3.70 4.65
N LEU A 33 -5.97 -3.92 3.75
CA LEU A 33 -5.06 -5.05 3.83
C LEU A 33 -3.71 -4.66 4.42
N TYR A 34 -3.26 -3.44 4.19
CA TYR A 34 -1.95 -2.97 4.64
C TYR A 34 -2.07 -1.58 5.23
N HIS A 35 -1.11 -1.23 6.06
CA HIS A 35 -1.07 0.09 6.66
C HIS A 35 -0.85 1.16 5.61
N LEU A 36 -1.36 2.35 5.89
CA LEU A 36 -1.16 3.50 5.03
C LEU A 36 0.32 3.85 5.01
N ALA A 37 0.92 3.86 3.83
CA ALA A 37 2.31 4.26 3.65
C ALA A 37 2.36 5.70 3.18
N GLU A 38 3.20 6.51 3.81
CA GLU A 38 3.38 7.91 3.44
C GLU A 38 4.80 8.16 2.98
N ALA A 39 4.96 8.98 1.95
CA ALA A 39 6.27 9.31 1.41
C ALA A 39 6.21 10.62 0.63
N PRO A 40 7.36 11.27 0.38
CA PRO A 40 7.39 12.52 -0.39
C PRO A 40 7.13 12.34 -1.89
N SER A 41 7.05 11.10 -2.38
CA SER A 41 6.72 10.85 -3.78
C SER A 41 5.82 9.62 -3.89
N ILE A 42 5.11 9.52 -5.01
CA ILE A 42 4.20 8.39 -5.26
C ILE A 42 4.99 7.09 -5.35
N SER A 43 6.13 7.10 -6.05
CA SER A 43 6.93 5.90 -6.20
C SER A 43 7.46 5.38 -4.87
N GLU A 44 7.87 6.27 -3.98
CA GLU A 44 8.34 5.87 -2.65
C GLU A 44 7.20 5.30 -1.80
N ALA A 45 6.00 5.89 -1.88
CA ALA A 45 4.85 5.37 -1.17
C ALA A 45 4.51 3.97 -1.65
N LEU A 46 4.52 3.75 -2.97
CA LEU A 46 4.28 2.42 -3.54
C LEU A 46 5.35 1.42 -3.14
N GLU A 47 6.61 1.84 -3.11
CA GLU A 47 7.70 0.95 -2.67
C GLU A 47 7.50 0.48 -1.23
N LYS A 48 7.04 1.35 -0.35
CA LYS A 48 6.76 0.97 1.03
C LYS A 48 5.67 -0.09 1.11
N VAL A 49 4.61 0.07 0.32
CA VAL A 49 3.54 -0.92 0.25
C VAL A 49 4.07 -2.25 -0.28
N VAL A 50 4.88 -2.21 -1.33
CA VAL A 50 5.46 -3.42 -1.90
C VAL A 50 6.34 -4.14 -0.88
N GLN A 51 7.11 -3.40 -0.11
CA GLN A 51 7.95 -4.00 0.94
C GLN A 51 7.11 -4.71 2.00
N GLU A 52 6.00 -4.11 2.41
CA GLU A 52 5.09 -4.77 3.35
C GLU A 52 4.52 -6.06 2.78
N MET A 53 4.12 -6.03 1.52
CA MET A 53 3.60 -7.21 0.84
C MET A 53 4.65 -8.32 0.79
N ARG A 54 5.89 -7.97 0.52
CA ARG A 54 6.99 -8.96 0.47
C ARG A 54 7.25 -9.56 1.84
N LEU A 55 7.19 -8.76 2.89
CA LEU A 55 7.37 -9.26 4.25
C LEU A 55 6.26 -10.24 4.63
N GLU A 56 5.02 -9.95 4.28
CA GLU A 56 3.91 -10.85 4.53
C GLU A 56 4.05 -12.17 3.76
N GLU A 57 4.46 -12.09 2.52
CA GLU A 57 4.68 -13.27 1.70
C GLU A 57 5.77 -14.15 2.30
N LYS A 58 6.85 -13.53 2.77
CA LYS A 58 7.92 -14.26 3.44
C LYS A 58 7.44 -14.94 4.71
N THR A 59 6.67 -14.22 5.51
CA THR A 59 6.14 -14.76 6.77
C THR A 59 5.22 -15.94 6.50
N SER A 60 4.35 -15.83 5.52
CA SER A 60 3.47 -16.94 5.12
C SER A 60 4.27 -18.15 4.66
N ALA A 61 5.32 -17.92 3.89
CA ALA A 61 6.17 -19.01 3.40
C ALA A 61 6.91 -19.72 4.53
N SER A 62 7.29 -19.00 5.57
CA SER A 62 8.05 -19.58 6.68
C SER A 62 7.21 -20.45 7.60
N PHE A 63 5.91 -20.43 7.49
CA PHE A 63 5.02 -21.26 8.29
C PHE A 63 4.80 -22.66 7.72
N ARG A 64 5.41 -22.98 6.63
CA ARG A 64 5.22 -24.29 5.99
C ARG A 64 6.22 -25.32 6.47
#